data_d79bc5d5099fa47cdb3df0c5942a06d7
#
_entry.id   d79bc5d5099fa47cdb3df0c5942a06d7
#
_cell.length_a   1.000
_cell.length_b   1.000
_cell.length_c   1.000
_cell.angle_alpha   90.00
_cell.angle_beta   90.00
_cell.angle_gamma   90.00
#
_symmetry.space_group_name_H-M   'P 1'
#
loop_
_entity.id
_entity.type
_entity.pdbx_description
1 polymer ?
#
loop_
_entity_poly.entity_id
_entity_poly.type
_entity_poly.pdbx_seq_one_letter_code
_entity_poly.pdbx_strand_id
1 'polypeptide(L)'
;MNSDKFINLCKDKIVDIFNSTADKSSDVSVSILNDDVYEVWYSEGECENNALLSTTIPDGMYYESNYNNWINLLSIDSYKK
;
A
#
# COMPACT_ATOMS: atom_id res chain seq x y z
N MET A 1 -1.56 -12.27 12.44
CA MET A 1 -0.85 -12.09 11.14
C MET A 1 0.56 -11.60 11.45
N ASN A 2 1.58 -12.22 10.87
CA ASN A 2 2.95 -11.74 11.09
C ASN A 2 3.25 -10.53 10.20
N SER A 3 4.36 -9.83 10.49
CA SER A 3 4.70 -8.59 9.80
C SER A 3 4.93 -8.79 8.30
N ASP A 4 5.56 -9.88 7.92
CA ASP A 4 5.83 -10.15 6.50
C ASP A 4 4.55 -10.35 5.70
N LYS A 5 3.60 -11.09 6.25
CA LYS A 5 2.29 -11.28 5.62
C LYS A 5 1.53 -9.97 5.53
N PHE A 6 1.56 -9.18 6.59
CA PHE A 6 0.87 -7.89 6.60
C PHE A 6 1.45 -6.94 5.56
N ILE A 7 2.76 -6.81 5.52
CA ILE A 7 3.44 -5.92 4.56
C ILE A 7 3.20 -6.39 3.12
N ASN A 8 3.27 -7.69 2.86
CA ASN A 8 2.98 -8.21 1.52
C ASN A 8 1.54 -7.98 1.11
N LEU A 9 0.60 -8.14 2.03
CA LEU A 9 -0.80 -7.84 1.77
C LEU A 9 -1.00 -6.37 1.42
N CYS A 10 -0.34 -5.47 2.15
CA CYS A 10 -0.39 -4.03 1.88
C CYS A 10 0.20 -3.71 0.51
N LYS A 11 1.35 -4.29 0.18
CA LYS A 11 1.99 -4.08 -1.13
C LYS A 11 1.08 -4.52 -2.27
N ASP A 12 0.48 -5.69 -2.16
CA ASP A 12 -0.42 -6.20 -3.19
C ASP A 12 -1.64 -5.30 -3.36
N LYS A 13 -2.21 -4.81 -2.26
CA LYS A 13 -3.35 -3.89 -2.32
C LYS A 13 -2.98 -2.55 -2.93
N ILE A 14 -1.80 -2.02 -2.60
CA ILE A 14 -1.32 -0.76 -3.18
C ILE A 14 -1.10 -0.90 -4.68
N VAL A 15 -0.53 -2.03 -5.12
CA VAL A 15 -0.38 -2.32 -6.55
C VAL A 15 -1.74 -2.32 -7.25
N ASP A 16 -2.73 -2.98 -6.66
CA ASP A 16 -4.08 -3.01 -7.22
C ASP A 16 -4.70 -1.62 -7.30
N ILE A 17 -4.58 -0.83 -6.24
CA ILE A 17 -5.11 0.53 -6.19
C ILE A 17 -4.44 1.39 -7.25
N PHE A 18 -3.12 1.37 -7.31
CA PHE A 18 -2.36 2.17 -8.27
C PHE A 18 -2.75 1.82 -9.71
N ASN A 19 -2.77 0.54 -10.03
CA ASN A 19 -3.07 0.08 -11.38
C ASN A 19 -4.53 0.32 -11.78
N SER A 20 -5.44 0.29 -10.80
CA SER A 20 -6.87 0.55 -11.03
C SER A 20 -7.16 2.03 -11.24
N THR A 21 -6.41 2.91 -10.58
CA THR A 21 -6.63 4.36 -10.66
C THR A 21 -5.76 5.04 -11.71
N ALA A 22 -4.87 4.28 -12.36
CA ALA A 22 -4.06 4.83 -13.45
C ALA A 22 -4.96 5.36 -14.55
N ASP A 23 -4.61 6.53 -15.07
CA ASP A 23 -5.38 7.18 -16.14
C ASP A 23 -5.26 6.37 -17.43
N LYS A 24 -6.36 5.75 -17.81
CA LYS A 24 -6.42 4.91 -19.00
C LYS A 24 -6.48 5.73 -20.29
N SER A 25 -6.68 7.03 -20.21
CA SER A 25 -6.67 7.89 -21.38
C SER A 25 -5.24 8.28 -21.80
N SER A 26 -4.27 8.00 -20.96
CA SER A 26 -2.87 8.23 -21.27
C SER A 26 -2.31 7.14 -22.18
N ASP A 27 -1.55 7.53 -23.20
CA ASP A 27 -0.87 6.58 -24.08
C ASP A 27 0.24 5.80 -23.37
N VAL A 28 0.63 6.26 -22.19
CA VAL A 28 1.64 5.58 -21.37
C VAL A 28 0.92 4.84 -20.25
N SER A 29 0.81 3.53 -20.38
CA SER A 29 0.31 2.73 -19.29
C SER A 29 1.43 2.54 -18.29
N VAL A 30 1.32 3.21 -17.15
CA VAL A 30 2.24 3.04 -16.04
C VAL A 30 1.63 2.01 -15.11
N SER A 31 2.29 0.89 -14.95
CA SER A 31 1.92 -0.11 -13.97
C SER A 31 3.09 -0.36 -13.04
N ILE A 32 2.79 -0.76 -11.81
CA ILE A 32 3.81 -1.08 -10.83
C ILE A 32 3.70 -2.54 -10.42
N LEU A 33 4.81 -3.08 -9.95
CA LEU A 33 4.87 -4.41 -9.37
C LEU A 33 5.02 -4.30 -7.86
N ASN A 34 4.80 -5.39 -7.17
CA ASN A 34 4.97 -5.47 -5.72
C ASN A 34 6.35 -4.95 -5.28
N ASP A 35 7.40 -5.25 -6.05
CA ASP A 35 8.77 -4.83 -5.74
C ASP A 35 8.97 -3.31 -5.85
N ASP A 36 8.07 -2.59 -6.49
CA ASP A 36 8.13 -1.14 -6.60
C ASP A 36 7.57 -0.44 -5.37
N VAL A 37 6.95 -1.18 -4.47
CA VAL A 37 6.38 -0.67 -3.22
C VAL A 37 7.33 -1.03 -2.09
N TYR A 38 7.61 -0.06 -1.22
CA TYR A 38 8.49 -0.28 -0.08
C TYR A 38 7.89 0.25 1.21
N GLU A 39 8.30 -0.35 2.32
CA GLU A 39 7.87 0.03 3.65
C GLU A 39 8.68 1.23 4.14
N VAL A 40 7.98 2.27 4.61
CA VAL A 40 8.62 3.42 5.26
C VAL A 40 8.73 3.16 6.75
N TRP A 41 7.63 2.73 7.38
CA TRP A 41 7.65 2.29 8.78
C TRP A 41 6.50 1.30 9.01
N TYR A 42 6.62 0.57 10.10
CA TYR A 42 5.65 -0.44 10.51
C TYR A 42 5.48 -0.41 12.02
N SER A 43 4.24 -0.57 12.47
CA SER A 43 3.91 -0.66 13.89
C SER A 43 2.89 -1.77 14.10
N GLU A 44 3.13 -2.62 15.07
CA GLU A 44 2.25 -3.72 15.41
C GLU A 44 1.62 -3.49 16.78
N GLY A 45 0.29 -3.54 16.85
CA GLY A 45 -0.47 -3.40 18.08
C GLY A 45 -1.37 -4.60 18.33
N GLU A 46 -1.99 -4.64 19.49
CA GLU A 46 -2.93 -5.72 19.83
C GLU A 46 -4.19 -5.67 18.99
N CYS A 47 -4.70 -4.47 18.74
CA CYS A 47 -5.96 -4.27 18.04
C CYS A 47 -5.76 -4.03 16.56
N GLU A 48 -4.65 -3.43 16.19
CA GLU A 48 -4.40 -3.07 14.79
C GLU A 48 -2.92 -3.06 14.47
N ASN A 49 -2.62 -3.30 13.21
CA ASN A 49 -1.30 -3.15 12.64
C ASN A 49 -1.32 -1.96 11.68
N ASN A 50 -0.29 -1.13 11.73
CA ASN A 50 -0.18 0.06 10.91
C ASN A 50 1.12 0.06 10.15
N ALA A 51 1.10 0.58 8.94
CA ALA A 51 2.30 0.76 8.14
C ALA A 51 2.16 1.95 7.21
N LEU A 52 3.28 2.60 6.93
CA LEU A 52 3.37 3.60 5.88
C LEU A 52 4.25 3.04 4.78
N LEU A 53 3.73 3.04 3.57
CA LEU A 53 4.43 2.53 2.41
C LEU A 53 4.51 3.60 1.33
N SER A 54 5.44 3.44 0.42
CA SER A 54 5.57 4.33 -0.72
C SER A 54 6.01 3.52 -1.93
N THR A 55 6.14 4.19 -3.08
CA THR A 55 6.59 3.56 -4.31
C THR A 55 7.86 4.22 -4.82
N THR A 56 8.56 3.51 -5.69
CA THR A 56 9.78 4.02 -6.32
C THR A 56 9.48 5.02 -7.45
N ILE A 57 8.22 5.21 -7.78
CA ILE A 57 7.79 6.12 -8.85
C ILE A 57 7.97 7.57 -8.38
N PRO A 58 8.61 8.45 -9.20
CA PRO A 58 8.94 9.82 -8.78
C PRO A 58 7.75 10.67 -8.33
N ASP A 59 6.58 10.49 -8.93
CA ASP A 59 5.36 11.21 -8.56
C ASP A 59 4.47 10.37 -7.63
N GLY A 60 5.05 9.37 -7.00
CA GLY A 60 4.33 8.44 -6.15
C GLY A 60 3.76 9.10 -4.92
N MET A 61 2.89 8.36 -4.25
CA MET A 61 2.20 8.81 -3.06
C MET A 61 2.64 7.98 -1.87
N TYR A 62 2.31 8.47 -0.67
CA TYR A 62 2.38 7.64 0.52
C TYR A 62 1.07 6.92 0.71
N TYR A 63 1.14 5.69 1.19
CA TYR A 63 -0.02 4.85 1.47
C TYR A 63 0.03 4.43 2.93
N GLU A 64 -0.93 4.92 3.72
CA GLU A 64 -1.06 4.52 5.11
C GLU A 64 -2.01 3.34 5.19
N SER A 65 -1.51 2.22 5.71
CA SER A 65 -2.27 0.98 5.81
C SER A 65 -2.61 0.70 7.27
N ASN A 66 -3.86 0.38 7.53
CA ASN A 66 -4.36 0.00 8.84
C ASN A 66 -5.09 -1.33 8.73
N TYR A 67 -4.68 -2.31 9.51
CA TYR A 67 -5.35 -3.60 9.58
C TYR A 67 -5.98 -3.78 10.95
N ASN A 68 -7.30 -3.92 10.99
CA ASN A 68 -8.02 -4.15 12.24
C ASN A 68 -8.07 -5.66 12.52
N ASN A 69 -7.36 -6.08 13.57
CA ASN A 69 -7.25 -7.49 13.92
C ASN A 69 -8.55 -8.10 14.47
N TRP A 70 -9.49 -7.26 14.89
CA TRP A 70 -10.76 -7.73 15.44
C TRP A 70 -11.76 -8.12 14.36
N ILE A 71 -11.78 -7.36 13.29
CA ILE A 71 -12.75 -7.57 12.20
C ILE A 71 -12.07 -7.98 10.89
N ASN A 72 -10.76 -8.18 10.92
CA ASN A 72 -9.97 -8.59 9.75
C ASN A 72 -10.19 -7.66 8.56
N LEU A 73 -10.17 -6.35 8.81
CA LEU A 73 -10.38 -5.35 7.78
C LEU A 73 -9.09 -4.55 7.53
N LEU A 74 -8.68 -4.52 6.28
CA LEU A 74 -7.55 -3.70 5.84
C LEU A 74 -8.07 -2.42 5.19
N SER A 75 -7.57 -1.28 5.66
CA SER A 75 -7.88 0.04 5.09
C SER A 75 -6.59 0.68 4.62
N ILE A 76 -6.64 1.32 3.45
CA ILE A 76 -5.47 2.00 2.87
C ILE A 76 -5.89 3.41 2.45
N ASP A 77 -5.17 4.41 2.97
CA ASP A 77 -5.37 5.81 2.61
C ASP A 77 -4.15 6.30 1.83
N SER A 78 -4.40 7.11 0.82
CA SER A 78 -3.36 7.63 -0.06
C SER A 78 -3.11 9.10 0.24
N TYR A 79 -1.84 9.49 0.32
CA TYR A 79 -1.42 10.87 0.56
C TYR A 79 -0.38 11.29 -0.47
N LYS A 80 -0.46 12.51 -0.94
CA LYS A 80 0.58 13.09 -1.80
C LYS A 80 1.85 13.36 -1.00
N LYS A 81 2.95 13.12 -1.63
CA LYS A 81 4.26 13.50 -1.07
C LYS A 81 4.42 15.02 -1.05
#